data_c650dc422a4d1597e7d44cce7af3ffee
#
_entry.id   c650dc422a4d1597e7d44cce7af3ffee
#
_cell.length_a   1.000
_cell.length_b   1.000
_cell.length_c   1.000
_cell.angle_alpha   90.00
_cell.angle_beta   90.00
_cell.angle_gamma   90.00
#
_symmetry.space_group_name_H-M   'P 1'
#
loop_
_entity.id
_entity.type
_entity.pdbx_description
1 polymer ?
#
loop_
_entity_poly.entity_id
_entity_poly.type
_entity_poly.pdbx_seq_one_letter_code
_entity_poly.pdbx_strand_id
1 'polypeptide(L)'
;MKNIALIKSIVATSISSANPAELTEHIAALIQAHPEETRENALAILTGTAELTVRPVDQVELTCNSSNYTNLSFMGEPTVNLLEGTVCCSINYTRTETRWYKTEEDANAGRNGSYNHDDYVIAREKAYEDSMSVTFDIRKWNTGKVVWKR
;
A
#
# COMPACT_ATOMS: atom_id res chain seq x y z
N MET A 1 15.02 16.29 1.67
CA MET A 1 14.40 16.47 0.36
C MET A 1 13.01 17.06 0.56
N LYS A 2 12.86 18.35 0.35
CA LYS A 2 11.63 19.07 0.67
C LYS A 2 10.52 18.97 -0.40
N ASN A 3 10.78 18.38 -1.57
CA ASN A 3 9.84 18.46 -2.68
C ASN A 3 9.60 17.13 -3.40
N ILE A 4 9.39 16.07 -2.62
CA ILE A 4 9.03 14.74 -3.15
C ILE A 4 7.75 14.80 -4.02
N ALA A 5 6.76 15.60 -3.62
CA ALA A 5 5.51 15.77 -4.38
C ALA A 5 5.76 16.29 -5.80
N LEU A 6 6.72 17.22 -5.95
CA LEU A 6 7.04 17.82 -7.24
C LEU A 6 7.84 16.86 -8.13
N ILE A 7 8.80 16.14 -7.58
CA ILE A 7 9.51 15.09 -8.32
C ILE A 7 8.52 14.04 -8.84
N LYS A 8 7.59 13.63 -7.99
CA LYS A 8 6.51 12.71 -8.33
C LYS A 8 5.62 13.25 -9.46
N SER A 9 5.28 14.54 -9.43
CA SER A 9 4.52 15.18 -10.48
C SER A 9 5.26 15.15 -11.82
N ILE A 10 6.55 15.48 -11.83
CA ILE A 10 7.39 15.45 -13.03
C ILE A 10 7.47 14.03 -13.60
N VAL A 11 7.70 13.04 -12.76
CA VAL A 11 7.79 11.63 -13.19
C VAL A 11 6.45 11.11 -13.70
N ALA A 12 5.35 11.40 -13.01
CA ALA A 12 4.01 11.01 -13.47
C ALA A 12 3.70 11.60 -14.85
N THR A 13 4.04 12.85 -15.07
CA THR A 13 3.87 13.53 -16.37
C THR A 13 4.75 12.90 -17.44
N SER A 14 6.01 12.56 -17.12
CA SER A 14 6.93 11.91 -18.07
C SER A 14 6.45 10.56 -18.56
N ILE A 15 5.79 9.79 -17.68
CA ILE A 15 5.29 8.45 -18.03
C ILE A 15 3.93 8.52 -18.73
N SER A 16 3.07 9.46 -18.36
CA SER A 16 1.71 9.59 -18.91
C SER A 16 1.65 10.38 -20.22
N SER A 17 2.66 11.17 -20.52
CA SER A 17 2.65 12.02 -21.72
C SER A 17 3.18 11.25 -22.93
N ALA A 18 2.31 11.04 -23.91
CA ALA A 18 2.69 10.53 -25.23
C ALA A 18 3.27 11.65 -26.13
N ASN A 19 3.23 12.91 -25.70
CA ASN A 19 3.66 14.08 -26.49
C ASN A 19 4.85 14.77 -25.81
N PRO A 20 6.07 14.66 -26.41
CA PRO A 20 7.27 15.30 -25.85
C PRO A 20 7.17 16.83 -25.67
N ALA A 21 6.37 17.53 -26.50
CA ALA A 21 6.20 18.96 -26.38
C ALA A 21 5.41 19.35 -25.12
N GLU A 22 4.31 18.65 -24.84
CA GLU A 22 3.53 18.87 -23.61
C GLU A 22 4.34 18.55 -22.35
N LEU A 23 5.15 17.51 -22.40
CA LEU A 23 6.07 17.16 -21.34
C LEU A 23 7.06 18.28 -21.06
N THR A 24 7.65 18.84 -22.11
CA THR A 24 8.62 19.94 -21.99
C THR A 24 7.98 21.20 -21.39
N GLU A 25 6.77 21.56 -21.84
CA GLU A 25 6.03 22.70 -21.29
C GLU A 25 5.66 22.49 -19.81
N HIS A 26 5.22 21.30 -19.46
CA HIS A 26 4.86 20.97 -18.08
C HIS A 26 6.08 21.04 -17.15
N ILE A 27 7.21 20.47 -17.57
CA ILE A 27 8.47 20.54 -16.82
C ILE A 27 8.95 22.00 -16.69
N ALA A 28 8.87 22.79 -17.75
CA ALA A 28 9.23 24.19 -17.71
C ALA A 28 8.37 24.99 -16.72
N ALA A 29 7.05 24.74 -16.69
CA ALA A 29 6.13 25.35 -15.75
C ALA A 29 6.46 24.95 -14.28
N LEU A 30 6.79 23.69 -14.04
CA LEU A 30 7.19 23.22 -12.72
C LEU A 30 8.52 23.83 -12.25
N ILE A 31 9.49 23.96 -13.14
CA ILE A 31 10.79 24.62 -12.84
C ILE A 31 10.57 26.10 -12.53
N GLN A 32 9.67 26.77 -13.24
CA GLN A 32 9.33 28.18 -12.98
C GLN A 32 8.64 28.38 -11.63
N ALA A 33 7.76 27.47 -11.25
CA ALA A 33 7.05 27.53 -9.97
C ALA A 33 7.96 27.23 -8.77
N HIS A 34 9.04 26.45 -8.97
CA HIS A 34 9.92 25.97 -7.91
C HIS A 34 11.39 25.97 -8.36
N PRO A 35 12.06 27.15 -8.37
CA PRO A 35 13.24 27.34 -9.19
C PRO A 35 14.53 26.66 -8.71
N GLU A 36 14.72 26.39 -7.42
CA GLU A 36 16.02 25.90 -6.94
C GLU A 36 16.07 24.38 -6.83
N GLU A 37 15.26 23.78 -5.98
CA GLU A 37 15.30 22.33 -5.68
C GLU A 37 14.71 21.48 -6.82
N THR A 38 13.76 22.03 -7.57
CA THR A 38 13.08 21.34 -8.66
C THR A 38 13.94 21.17 -9.89
N ARG A 39 14.78 22.14 -10.18
CA ARG A 39 15.63 22.12 -11.36
C ARG A 39 16.64 20.98 -11.31
N GLU A 40 17.30 20.77 -10.17
CA GLU A 40 18.26 19.67 -10.01
C GLU A 40 17.56 18.32 -10.10
N ASN A 41 16.40 18.17 -9.46
CA ASN A 41 15.65 16.94 -9.45
C ASN A 41 15.00 16.63 -10.82
N ALA A 42 14.48 17.65 -11.52
CA ALA A 42 13.98 17.50 -12.86
C ALA A 42 15.08 17.10 -13.85
N LEU A 43 16.24 17.71 -13.74
CA LEU A 43 17.40 17.36 -14.56
C LEU A 43 17.89 15.94 -14.27
N ALA A 44 17.94 15.52 -13.01
CA ALA A 44 18.32 14.17 -12.64
C ALA A 44 17.36 13.11 -13.21
N ILE A 45 16.05 13.38 -13.23
CA ILE A 45 15.05 12.50 -13.84
C ILE A 45 15.18 12.47 -15.37
N LEU A 46 15.28 13.65 -16.00
CA LEU A 46 15.42 13.77 -17.45
C LEU A 46 16.71 13.18 -18.01
N THR A 47 17.80 13.25 -17.24
CA THR A 47 19.09 12.68 -17.63
C THR A 47 19.24 11.20 -17.27
N GLY A 48 18.23 10.59 -16.65
CA GLY A 48 18.25 9.20 -16.22
C GLY A 48 19.19 8.90 -15.05
N THR A 49 19.64 9.93 -14.33
CA THR A 49 20.50 9.77 -13.14
C THR A 49 19.68 9.48 -11.89
N ALA A 50 18.37 9.72 -11.91
CA ALA A 50 17.42 9.28 -10.88
C ALA A 50 16.41 8.32 -11.52
N GLU A 51 16.53 7.04 -11.21
CA GLU A 51 15.55 6.04 -11.62
C GLU A 51 14.41 6.00 -10.61
N LEU A 52 13.18 6.20 -11.10
CA LEU A 52 11.96 5.93 -10.34
C LEU A 52 11.38 4.60 -10.81
N THR A 53 12.07 3.53 -10.48
CA THR A 53 11.58 2.18 -10.73
C THR A 53 10.66 1.74 -9.58
N VAL A 54 9.60 1.03 -9.94
CA VAL A 54 8.71 0.37 -8.97
C VAL A 54 9.09 -1.10 -8.94
N ARG A 55 9.44 -1.60 -7.75
CA ARG A 55 9.78 -3.01 -7.58
C ARG A 55 8.60 -3.89 -7.97
N PRO A 56 8.80 -4.98 -8.74
CA PRO A 56 7.75 -5.95 -9.06
C PRO A 56 7.14 -6.56 -7.81
N VAL A 57 5.84 -6.85 -7.84
CA VAL A 57 5.08 -7.35 -6.68
C VAL A 57 5.60 -8.69 -6.15
N ASP A 58 6.11 -9.55 -7.02
CA ASP A 58 6.72 -10.85 -6.67
C ASP A 58 8.07 -10.73 -5.94
N GLN A 59 8.65 -9.53 -5.91
CA GLN A 59 9.88 -9.21 -5.18
C GLN A 59 9.62 -8.42 -3.89
N VAL A 60 8.38 -8.29 -3.47
CA VAL A 60 7.98 -7.54 -2.26
C VAL A 60 7.39 -8.48 -1.22
N GLU A 61 8.00 -8.50 -0.05
CA GLU A 61 7.50 -9.24 1.11
C GLU A 61 6.44 -8.42 1.85
N LEU A 62 5.27 -9.01 2.07
CA LEU A 62 4.17 -8.43 2.82
C LEU A 62 4.08 -9.04 4.22
N THR A 63 4.10 -8.20 5.23
CA THR A 63 3.89 -8.60 6.62
C THR A 63 2.79 -7.77 7.28
N CYS A 64 2.27 -8.23 8.42
CA CYS A 64 1.33 -7.48 9.24
C CYS A 64 1.91 -7.28 10.66
N ASN A 65 1.62 -6.14 11.26
CA ASN A 65 2.01 -5.84 12.63
C ASN A 65 1.11 -6.48 13.70
N SER A 66 0.04 -7.17 13.30
CA SER A 66 -0.90 -7.85 14.19
C SER A 66 -0.92 -9.36 13.92
N SER A 67 -0.78 -10.17 14.97
CA SER A 67 -0.83 -11.64 14.89
C SER A 67 -2.21 -12.21 14.55
N ASN A 68 -3.26 -11.39 14.63
CA ASN A 68 -4.62 -11.79 14.26
C ASN A 68 -4.83 -11.89 12.74
N TYR A 69 -3.86 -11.44 11.96
CA TYR A 69 -3.87 -11.46 10.49
C TYR A 69 -2.74 -12.31 9.97
N THR A 70 -3.07 -13.39 9.30
CA THR A 70 -2.14 -14.39 8.77
C THR A 70 -2.42 -14.68 7.29
N ASN A 71 -1.61 -15.52 6.66
CA ASN A 71 -1.77 -15.95 5.26
C ASN A 71 -1.90 -14.76 4.30
N LEU A 72 -1.03 -13.75 4.48
CA LEU A 72 -1.01 -12.54 3.68
C LEU A 72 -0.49 -12.82 2.28
N SER A 73 -1.18 -12.31 1.27
CA SER A 73 -0.71 -12.35 -0.11
C SER A 73 -1.23 -11.17 -0.91
N PHE A 74 -0.49 -10.75 -1.93
CA PHE A 74 -0.97 -9.76 -2.89
C PHE A 74 -1.92 -10.42 -3.90
N MET A 75 -2.94 -9.65 -4.32
CA MET A 75 -3.87 -10.01 -5.39
C MET A 75 -3.62 -9.15 -6.60
N GLY A 76 -3.29 -9.80 -7.73
CA GLY A 76 -3.13 -9.11 -9.01
C GLY A 76 -1.97 -8.11 -9.03
N GLU A 77 -1.97 -7.27 -10.03
CA GLU A 77 -0.95 -6.25 -10.23
C GLU A 77 -1.28 -4.98 -9.43
N PRO A 78 -0.29 -4.36 -8.79
CA PRO A 78 -0.49 -3.12 -8.06
C PRO A 78 -0.72 -1.95 -9.01
N THR A 79 -1.49 -0.97 -8.56
CA THR A 79 -1.65 0.33 -9.22
C THR A 79 -0.68 1.32 -8.61
N VAL A 80 0.13 1.96 -9.44
CA VAL A 80 1.13 2.93 -9.01
C VAL A 80 0.61 4.34 -9.25
N ASN A 81 0.57 5.15 -8.20
CA ASN A 81 0.32 6.59 -8.29
C ASN A 81 1.64 7.33 -8.06
N LEU A 82 2.31 7.69 -9.14
CA LEU A 82 3.60 8.39 -9.08
C LEU A 82 3.45 9.81 -8.56
N LEU A 83 2.32 10.46 -8.80
CA LEU A 83 2.06 11.82 -8.30
C LEU A 83 2.01 11.86 -6.77
N GLU A 84 1.33 10.89 -6.16
CA GLU A 84 1.24 10.76 -4.70
C GLU A 84 2.41 9.95 -4.12
N GLY A 85 3.14 9.21 -4.95
CA GLY A 85 4.22 8.31 -4.56
C GLY A 85 3.74 7.13 -3.76
N THR A 86 2.67 6.54 -4.23
CA THR A 86 2.01 5.42 -3.57
C THR A 86 1.85 4.24 -4.50
N VAL A 87 1.81 3.06 -3.90
CA VAL A 87 1.46 1.80 -4.55
C VAL A 87 0.22 1.26 -3.87
N CYS A 88 -0.87 1.15 -4.61
CA CYS A 88 -2.13 0.58 -4.15
C CYS A 88 -2.24 -0.85 -4.66
N CYS A 89 -2.51 -1.78 -3.78
CA CYS A 89 -2.71 -3.18 -4.12
C CYS A 89 -3.83 -3.80 -3.31
N SER A 90 -4.45 -4.84 -3.85
CA SER A 90 -5.36 -5.69 -3.09
C SER A 90 -4.56 -6.78 -2.40
N ILE A 91 -4.92 -7.08 -1.17
CA ILE A 91 -4.32 -8.16 -0.38
C ILE A 91 -5.39 -9.12 0.10
N ASN A 92 -5.04 -10.42 0.11
CA ASN A 92 -5.79 -11.45 0.83
C ASN A 92 -5.17 -11.66 2.20
N TYR A 93 -5.99 -11.98 3.15
CA TYR A 93 -5.55 -12.33 4.50
C TYR A 93 -6.56 -13.25 5.19
N THR A 94 -6.08 -13.95 6.20
CA THR A 94 -6.93 -14.69 7.14
C THR A 94 -6.97 -13.91 8.44
N ARG A 95 -8.17 -13.54 8.90
CA ARG A 95 -8.41 -12.88 10.17
C ARG A 95 -8.92 -13.90 11.18
N THR A 96 -8.27 -13.98 12.34
CA THR A 96 -8.71 -14.81 13.45
C THR A 96 -9.39 -13.95 14.50
N GLU A 97 -10.60 -14.34 14.90
CA GLU A 97 -11.39 -13.70 15.94
C GLU A 97 -11.77 -14.71 17.02
N THR A 98 -11.73 -14.27 18.26
CA THR A 98 -12.25 -15.07 19.37
C THR A 98 -13.73 -14.73 19.59
N ARG A 99 -14.56 -15.77 19.58
CA ARG A 99 -15.98 -15.69 19.95
C ARG A 99 -16.20 -16.42 21.26
N TRP A 100 -17.01 -15.83 22.09
CA TRP A 100 -17.33 -16.35 23.43
C TRP A 100 -18.78 -16.86 23.44
N TYR A 101 -19.00 -18.02 24.06
CA TYR A 101 -20.29 -18.69 24.11
C TYR A 101 -20.66 -19.05 25.55
N LYS A 102 -21.97 -19.15 25.84
CA LYS A 102 -22.48 -19.56 27.13
C LYS A 102 -22.50 -21.07 27.32
N THR A 103 -22.74 -21.80 26.23
CA THR A 103 -22.89 -23.26 26.23
C THR A 103 -22.03 -23.91 25.15
N GLU A 104 -21.66 -25.16 25.37
CA GLU A 104 -20.95 -25.96 24.36
C GLU A 104 -21.80 -26.21 23.11
N GLU A 105 -23.12 -26.31 23.27
CA GLU A 105 -24.05 -26.47 22.15
C GLU A 105 -24.02 -25.26 21.23
N ASP A 106 -24.08 -24.04 21.78
CA ASP A 106 -23.99 -22.80 21.04
C ASP A 106 -22.59 -22.64 20.38
N ALA A 107 -21.53 -23.00 21.09
CA ALA A 107 -20.17 -22.96 20.56
C ALA A 107 -20.00 -23.90 19.37
N ASN A 108 -20.50 -25.13 19.47
CA ASN A 108 -20.41 -26.14 18.40
C ASN A 108 -21.31 -25.77 17.20
N ALA A 109 -22.44 -25.14 17.45
CA ALA A 109 -23.35 -24.67 16.41
C ALA A 109 -22.94 -23.30 15.81
N GLY A 110 -21.97 -22.60 16.43
CA GLY A 110 -21.56 -21.26 16.04
C GLY A 110 -22.65 -20.19 16.18
N ARG A 111 -23.61 -20.38 17.09
CA ARG A 111 -24.74 -19.50 17.33
C ARG A 111 -24.56 -18.75 18.65
N ASN A 112 -25.22 -17.59 18.76
CA ASN A 112 -25.29 -16.79 19.99
C ASN A 112 -23.91 -16.40 20.58
N GLY A 113 -22.89 -16.32 19.73
CA GLY A 113 -21.54 -15.92 20.15
C GLY A 113 -21.43 -14.41 20.33
N SER A 114 -20.65 -13.99 21.35
CA SER A 114 -20.34 -12.60 21.64
C SER A 114 -18.86 -12.31 21.43
N TYR A 115 -18.52 -11.06 21.16
CA TYR A 115 -17.14 -10.56 21.23
C TYR A 115 -16.74 -10.21 22.66
N ASN A 116 -17.71 -10.09 23.56
CA ASN A 116 -17.51 -9.76 24.96
C ASN A 116 -17.59 -11.01 25.82
N HIS A 117 -16.70 -11.14 26.81
CA HIS A 117 -16.60 -12.35 27.63
C HIS A 117 -17.34 -12.25 28.97
N ASP A 118 -17.96 -11.10 29.32
CA ASP A 118 -18.46 -10.81 30.66
C ASP A 118 -19.45 -11.85 31.25
N ASP A 119 -20.25 -12.49 30.37
CA ASP A 119 -21.20 -13.56 30.74
C ASP A 119 -20.98 -14.87 29.98
N TYR A 120 -19.85 -15.00 29.29
CA TYR A 120 -19.56 -16.08 28.37
C TYR A 120 -18.26 -16.77 28.75
N VAL A 121 -18.27 -18.08 28.85
CA VAL A 121 -17.16 -18.86 29.44
C VAL A 121 -16.42 -19.73 28.42
N ILE A 122 -17.00 -19.95 27.26
CA ILE A 122 -16.42 -20.86 26.25
C ILE A 122 -15.90 -20.03 25.08
N ALA A 123 -14.58 -19.99 24.93
CA ALA A 123 -13.93 -19.34 23.82
C ALA A 123 -13.75 -20.29 22.62
N ARG A 124 -14.01 -19.80 21.43
CA ARG A 124 -13.66 -20.44 20.15
C ARG A 124 -13.00 -19.46 19.23
N GLU A 125 -11.90 -19.84 18.64
CA GLU A 125 -11.27 -19.08 17.57
C GLU A 125 -11.95 -19.43 16.26
N LYS A 126 -12.23 -18.40 15.47
CA LYS A 126 -12.79 -18.53 14.13
C LYS A 126 -11.95 -17.74 13.14
N ALA A 127 -11.52 -18.42 12.10
CA ALA A 127 -10.78 -17.82 11.01
C ALA A 127 -11.71 -17.42 9.86
N TYR A 128 -11.46 -16.24 9.30
CA TYR A 128 -12.18 -15.70 8.14
C TYR A 128 -11.18 -15.30 7.08
N GLU A 129 -11.40 -15.75 5.87
CA GLU A 129 -10.68 -15.24 4.70
C GLU A 129 -11.35 -13.96 4.22
N ASP A 130 -10.55 -12.93 3.96
CA ASP A 130 -11.04 -11.63 3.53
C ASP A 130 -9.98 -10.95 2.64
N SER A 131 -10.38 -9.88 1.99
CA SER A 131 -9.49 -9.10 1.14
C SER A 131 -9.78 -7.61 1.28
N MET A 132 -8.75 -6.78 1.04
CA MET A 132 -8.92 -5.34 1.03
C MET A 132 -7.86 -4.65 0.19
N SER A 133 -8.15 -3.42 -0.21
CA SER A 133 -7.17 -2.54 -0.85
C SER A 133 -6.31 -1.84 0.21
N VAL A 134 -5.01 -1.84 -0.01
CA VAL A 134 -4.02 -1.22 0.87
C VAL A 134 -3.08 -0.36 0.05
N THR A 135 -2.71 0.78 0.60
CA THR A 135 -1.78 1.72 -0.04
C THR A 135 -0.48 1.80 0.75
N PHE A 136 0.63 1.65 0.06
CA PHE A 136 1.97 1.76 0.62
C PHE A 136 2.72 2.95 0.01
N ASP A 137 3.66 3.52 0.76
CA ASP A 137 4.61 4.50 0.22
C ASP A 137 5.55 3.79 -0.77
N ILE A 138 5.76 4.37 -1.94
CA ILE A 138 6.58 3.79 -3.01
C ILE A 138 8.04 3.53 -2.56
N ARG A 139 8.56 4.35 -1.66
CA ARG A 139 9.92 4.17 -1.12
C ARG A 139 10.01 2.94 -0.23
N LYS A 140 8.96 2.67 0.56
CA LYS A 140 8.85 1.45 1.37
C LYS A 140 8.69 0.23 0.48
N TRP A 141 7.82 0.32 -0.51
CA TRP A 141 7.63 -0.72 -1.51
C TRP A 141 8.95 -1.12 -2.18
N ASN A 142 9.73 -0.15 -2.61
CA ASN A 142 11.01 -0.37 -3.28
C ASN A 142 12.11 -0.96 -2.39
N THR A 143 11.95 -0.96 -1.06
CA THR A 143 12.85 -1.72 -0.17
C THR A 143 12.66 -3.23 -0.29
N GLY A 144 11.56 -3.69 -0.90
CA GLY A 144 11.18 -5.10 -0.99
C GLY A 144 10.49 -5.63 0.26
N LYS A 145 10.15 -4.77 1.23
CA LYS A 145 9.43 -5.15 2.45
C LYS A 145 8.41 -4.09 2.83
N VAL A 146 7.16 -4.50 2.97
CA VAL A 146 6.07 -3.62 3.41
C VAL A 146 5.33 -4.25 4.59
N VAL A 147 4.87 -3.38 5.48
CA VAL A 147 4.11 -3.78 6.68
C VAL A 147 2.72 -3.19 6.58
N TRP A 148 1.74 -4.07 6.53
CA TRP A 148 0.36 -3.67 6.66
C TRP A 148 0.06 -3.40 8.14
N LYS A 149 -0.27 -2.15 8.45
CA LYS A 149 -0.56 -1.71 9.83
C LYS A 149 -2.04 -1.86 10.12
N ARG A 150 -2.33 -2.57 11.22
CA ARG A 150 -3.68 -2.79 11.76
C ARG A 150 -3.75 -2.42 13.23
#